data_be2a17641f7af9ca2de514f969685d7c
#
_entry.id   be2a17641f7af9ca2de514f969685d7c
#
_cell.length_a   1.000
_cell.length_b   1.000
_cell.length_c   1.000
_cell.angle_alpha   90.00
_cell.angle_beta   90.00
_cell.angle_gamma   90.00
#
_symmetry.space_group_name_H-M   'P 1'
#
loop_
_entity.id
_entity.type
_entity.pdbx_description
1 polymer ?
#
loop_
_entity_poly.entity_id
_entity_poly.type
_entity_poly.pdbx_seq_one_letter_code
_entity_poly.pdbx_strand_id
1 'polypeptide(L)'
;SVRQGAKSVTQLEILPEPPVHENKPLTWPYWPLKLRISSSQAEGAQREYAVMSQKFSGENGKVTKLHCVHVDAKFQPVPGTEFELPAELVLLAMGFVHPVHEGLLKSLGVDLDPRGNVRASTNDYKTSVAKVFTSGDMRRGQSLVVWAIREGRQCAASIDQFLMGATTLPR
;
A
#
# COMPACT_ATOMS: atom_id res chain seq x y z
N SER A 1 17.31 -10.23 4.55
CA SER A 1 17.65 -10.40 5.98
C SER A 1 18.28 -11.76 6.25
N VAL A 2 17.69 -12.89 5.80
CA VAL A 2 18.25 -14.25 6.02
C VAL A 2 19.68 -14.35 5.46
N ARG A 3 19.89 -13.94 4.20
CA ARG A 3 21.22 -13.96 3.55
C ARG A 3 22.25 -13.06 4.22
N GLN A 4 21.82 -12.10 5.04
CA GLN A 4 22.69 -11.20 5.80
C GLN A 4 22.91 -11.66 7.23
N GLY A 5 22.53 -12.89 7.56
CA GLY A 5 22.77 -13.50 8.86
C GLY A 5 21.73 -13.16 9.93
N ALA A 6 20.52 -12.74 9.55
CA ALA A 6 19.44 -12.60 10.54
C ALA A 6 19.16 -13.94 11.21
N LYS A 7 19.09 -13.95 12.54
CA LYS A 7 18.83 -15.13 13.35
C LYS A 7 17.43 -15.71 13.10
N SER A 8 16.46 -14.83 12.92
CA SER A 8 15.09 -15.16 12.55
C SER A 8 14.47 -14.01 11.74
N VAL A 9 13.52 -14.34 10.89
CA VAL A 9 12.70 -13.36 10.14
C VAL A 9 11.25 -13.82 10.26
N THR A 10 10.40 -12.96 10.82
CA THR A 10 8.96 -13.21 10.94
C THR A 10 8.21 -12.17 10.14
N GLN A 11 7.35 -12.60 9.24
CA GLN A 11 6.40 -11.75 8.50
C GLN A 11 5.03 -11.87 9.14
N LEU A 12 4.46 -10.73 9.51
CA LEU A 12 3.11 -10.65 10.07
C LEU A 12 2.16 -10.11 8.99
N GLU A 13 1.01 -10.74 8.87
CA GLU A 13 -0.05 -10.36 7.93
C GLU A 13 -1.36 -10.20 8.71
N ILE A 14 -2.04 -9.07 8.53
CA ILE A 14 -3.32 -8.81 9.19
C ILE A 14 -4.47 -9.62 8.59
N LEU A 15 -4.35 -9.99 7.31
CA LEU A 15 -5.33 -10.83 6.64
C LEU A 15 -5.23 -12.29 7.13
N PRO A 16 -6.31 -13.07 7.06
CA PRO A 16 -6.26 -14.49 7.35
C PRO A 16 -5.39 -15.24 6.34
N GLU A 17 -4.89 -16.39 6.74
CA GLU A 17 -4.10 -17.25 5.86
C GLU A 17 -4.91 -17.62 4.60
N PRO A 18 -4.38 -17.38 3.40
CA PRO A 18 -5.05 -17.79 2.16
C PRO A 18 -5.15 -19.31 2.07
N PRO A 19 -6.20 -19.85 1.41
CA PRO A 19 -6.33 -21.29 1.23
C PRO A 19 -5.18 -21.86 0.39
N VAL A 20 -4.78 -23.10 0.66
CA VAL A 20 -3.71 -23.78 -0.09
C VAL A 20 -4.09 -23.93 -1.57
N HIS A 21 -5.36 -24.22 -1.85
CA HIS A 21 -5.91 -24.35 -3.21
C HIS A 21 -6.88 -23.24 -3.52
N GLU A 22 -6.88 -22.77 -4.78
CA GLU A 22 -7.84 -21.76 -5.22
C GLU A 22 -9.27 -22.29 -5.22
N ASN A 23 -10.21 -21.41 -4.90
CA ASN A 23 -11.64 -21.64 -5.07
C ASN A 23 -12.15 -20.87 -6.31
N LYS A 24 -12.08 -21.48 -7.49
CA LYS A 24 -12.47 -20.85 -8.75
C LYS A 24 -13.90 -20.28 -8.76
N PRO A 25 -14.92 -20.97 -8.26
CA PRO A 25 -16.27 -20.40 -8.18
C PRO A 25 -16.37 -19.09 -7.41
N LEU A 26 -15.46 -18.86 -6.44
CA LEU A 26 -15.44 -17.64 -5.64
C LEU A 26 -14.62 -16.51 -6.28
N THR A 27 -13.57 -16.84 -7.02
CA THR A 27 -12.57 -15.83 -7.44
C THR A 27 -12.56 -15.58 -8.96
N TRP A 28 -13.02 -16.53 -9.79
CA TRP A 28 -13.05 -16.35 -11.25
C TRP A 28 -13.96 -15.17 -11.66
N PRO A 29 -13.57 -14.30 -12.58
CA PRO A 29 -12.34 -14.29 -13.42
C PRO A 29 -11.17 -13.49 -12.81
N TYR A 30 -11.23 -13.17 -11.55
CA TYR A 30 -10.19 -12.39 -10.86
C TYR A 30 -8.98 -13.26 -10.50
N TRP A 31 -7.95 -12.61 -10.00
CA TRP A 31 -6.73 -13.27 -9.56
C TRP A 31 -7.00 -14.32 -8.47
N PRO A 32 -6.47 -15.56 -8.62
CA PRO A 32 -6.75 -16.62 -7.66
C PRO A 32 -6.28 -16.30 -6.25
N LEU A 33 -7.19 -16.38 -5.27
CA LEU A 33 -6.86 -16.32 -3.86
C LEU A 33 -6.33 -17.69 -3.43
N LYS A 34 -5.02 -17.79 -3.23
CA LYS A 34 -4.36 -18.99 -2.69
C LYS A 34 -3.05 -18.65 -2.02
N LEU A 35 -2.64 -19.51 -1.08
CA LEU A 35 -1.35 -19.42 -0.41
C LEU A 35 -0.21 -19.52 -1.44
N ARG A 36 0.71 -18.57 -1.37
CA ARG A 36 1.90 -18.53 -2.22
C ARG A 36 3.12 -18.32 -1.35
N ILE A 37 4.22 -18.90 -1.76
CA ILE A 37 5.52 -18.72 -1.12
C ILE A 37 6.44 -18.09 -2.16
N SER A 38 6.98 -16.91 -1.88
CA SER A 38 8.03 -16.31 -2.70
C SER A 38 9.36 -17.00 -2.44
N SER A 39 10.30 -16.87 -3.38
CA SER A 39 11.66 -17.41 -3.21
C SER A 39 12.36 -16.84 -1.96
N SER A 40 12.13 -15.56 -1.66
CA SER A 40 12.69 -14.92 -0.47
C SER A 40 12.08 -15.44 0.84
N GLN A 41 10.81 -15.79 0.86
CA GLN A 41 10.17 -16.43 2.03
C GLN A 41 10.67 -17.85 2.23
N ALA A 42 10.92 -18.60 1.14
CA ALA A 42 11.45 -19.95 1.18
C ALA A 42 12.88 -20.04 1.77
N GLU A 43 13.61 -18.94 1.83
CA GLU A 43 14.94 -18.85 2.44
C GLU A 43 14.93 -18.95 3.97
N GLY A 44 13.76 -18.93 4.63
CA GLY A 44 13.68 -19.15 6.08
C GLY A 44 12.78 -18.16 6.84
N ALA A 45 11.90 -17.44 6.17
CA ALA A 45 10.93 -16.57 6.85
C ALA A 45 9.78 -17.39 7.46
N GLN A 46 9.48 -17.15 8.73
CA GLN A 46 8.23 -17.56 9.36
C GLN A 46 7.12 -16.60 8.98
N ARG A 47 5.89 -17.08 8.86
CA ARG A 47 4.72 -16.25 8.52
C ARG A 47 3.60 -16.51 9.51
N GLU A 48 3.04 -15.40 10.01
CA GLU A 48 1.91 -15.40 10.92
C GLU A 48 0.78 -14.58 10.30
N TYR A 49 -0.44 -15.09 10.37
CA TYR A 49 -1.61 -14.50 9.74
C TYR A 49 -2.65 -14.09 10.78
N ALA A 50 -3.55 -13.20 10.38
CA ALA A 50 -4.55 -12.61 11.24
C ALA A 50 -3.93 -11.99 12.52
N VAL A 51 -2.79 -11.30 12.36
CA VAL A 51 -2.05 -10.69 13.47
C VAL A 51 -1.98 -9.18 13.29
N MET A 52 -2.32 -8.46 14.33
CA MET A 52 -2.19 -7.01 14.44
C MET A 52 -1.04 -6.66 15.39
N SER A 53 -0.16 -5.77 14.95
CA SER A 53 0.85 -5.15 15.82
C SER A 53 0.21 -4.05 16.67
N GLN A 54 0.35 -4.10 17.97
CA GLN A 54 -0.25 -3.15 18.90
C GLN A 54 0.72 -2.05 19.34
N LYS A 55 1.92 -2.44 19.75
CA LYS A 55 2.95 -1.50 20.23
C LYS A 55 4.34 -2.09 20.14
N PHE A 56 5.32 -1.23 20.26
CA PHE A 56 6.73 -1.59 20.40
C PHE A 56 7.18 -1.33 21.85
N SER A 57 8.07 -2.18 22.35
CA SER A 57 8.84 -1.89 23.57
C SER A 57 10.32 -1.90 23.22
N GLY A 58 11.10 -1.12 23.97
CA GLY A 58 12.53 -1.03 23.75
C GLY A 58 13.25 -0.30 24.87
N GLU A 59 14.56 -0.32 24.81
CA GLU A 59 15.45 0.34 25.76
C GLU A 59 16.54 1.09 25.03
N ASN A 60 16.97 2.22 25.58
CA ASN A 60 18.06 3.04 25.02
C ASN A 60 17.88 3.40 23.53
N GLY A 61 16.63 3.66 23.10
CA GLY A 61 16.32 4.01 21.71
C GLY A 61 16.33 2.84 20.74
N LYS A 62 16.41 1.60 21.22
CA LYS A 62 16.36 0.38 20.40
C LYS A 62 15.12 -0.43 20.71
N VAL A 63 14.44 -0.93 19.68
CA VAL A 63 13.33 -1.86 19.86
C VAL A 63 13.87 -3.19 20.36
N THR A 64 13.15 -3.82 21.31
CA THR A 64 13.47 -5.14 21.85
C THR A 64 12.32 -6.12 21.70
N LYS A 65 11.07 -5.60 21.60
CA LYS A 65 9.87 -6.43 21.48
C LYS A 65 8.81 -5.76 20.63
N LEU A 66 8.05 -6.58 19.92
CA LEU A 66 6.79 -6.25 19.27
C LEU A 66 5.65 -6.97 20.01
N HIS A 67 4.65 -6.21 20.44
CA HIS A 67 3.43 -6.73 21.04
C HIS A 67 2.36 -6.91 19.96
N CYS A 68 1.80 -8.08 19.89
CA CYS A 68 0.86 -8.51 18.88
C CYS A 68 -0.41 -9.08 19.51
N VAL A 69 -1.47 -9.14 18.71
CA VAL A 69 -2.72 -9.81 19.06
C VAL A 69 -3.31 -10.43 17.79
N HIS A 70 -3.96 -11.58 17.91
CA HIS A 70 -4.75 -12.10 16.79
C HIS A 70 -6.01 -11.27 16.58
N VAL A 71 -6.46 -11.20 15.33
CA VAL A 71 -7.67 -10.46 14.94
C VAL A 71 -8.69 -11.38 14.28
N ASP A 72 -9.96 -11.01 14.44
CA ASP A 72 -11.07 -11.67 13.76
C ASP A 72 -11.21 -11.20 12.28
N ALA A 73 -12.23 -11.72 11.60
CA ALA A 73 -12.53 -11.35 10.20
C ALA A 73 -12.92 -9.86 10.01
N LYS A 74 -13.20 -9.14 11.10
CA LYS A 74 -13.48 -7.70 11.09
C LYS A 74 -12.29 -6.87 11.57
N PHE A 75 -11.12 -7.51 11.69
CA PHE A 75 -9.89 -6.92 12.22
C PHE A 75 -9.99 -6.41 13.66
N GLN A 76 -10.93 -6.99 14.45
CA GLN A 76 -11.03 -6.68 15.87
C GLN A 76 -10.10 -7.59 16.67
N PRO A 77 -9.36 -7.05 17.65
CA PRO A 77 -8.53 -7.87 18.54
C PRO A 77 -9.34 -8.96 19.23
N VAL A 78 -8.84 -10.19 19.22
CA VAL A 78 -9.42 -11.32 19.96
C VAL A 78 -8.81 -11.33 21.35
N PRO A 79 -9.61 -11.06 22.42
CA PRO A 79 -9.08 -11.01 23.78
C PRO A 79 -8.46 -12.35 24.21
N GLY A 80 -7.33 -12.28 24.92
CA GLY A 80 -6.62 -13.46 25.41
C GLY A 80 -5.70 -14.12 24.37
N THR A 81 -5.50 -13.47 23.20
CA THR A 81 -4.58 -13.95 22.17
C THR A 81 -3.35 -13.02 22.02
N GLU A 82 -3.12 -12.17 23.00
CA GLU A 82 -1.96 -11.28 23.03
C GLU A 82 -0.68 -12.07 23.18
N PHE A 83 0.34 -11.71 22.42
CA PHE A 83 1.68 -12.31 22.50
C PHE A 83 2.78 -11.32 22.18
N GLU A 84 4.00 -11.66 22.55
CA GLU A 84 5.18 -10.84 22.32
C GLU A 84 6.17 -11.55 21.41
N LEU A 85 6.76 -10.83 20.49
CA LEU A 85 7.87 -11.28 19.64
C LEU A 85 9.13 -10.50 20.00
N PRO A 86 10.26 -11.17 20.32
CA PRO A 86 11.55 -10.49 20.36
C PRO A 86 11.86 -9.88 18.99
N ALA A 87 12.26 -8.61 18.97
CA ALA A 87 12.54 -7.93 17.72
C ALA A 87 13.64 -6.88 17.90
N GLU A 88 14.71 -7.00 17.14
CA GLU A 88 15.79 -6.01 17.08
C GLU A 88 15.59 -5.01 15.93
N LEU A 89 14.83 -5.41 14.92
CA LEU A 89 14.46 -4.58 13.77
C LEU A 89 13.02 -4.89 13.36
N VAL A 90 12.21 -3.86 13.20
CA VAL A 90 10.85 -3.99 12.65
C VAL A 90 10.74 -3.13 11.40
N LEU A 91 10.29 -3.75 10.31
CA LEU A 91 10.07 -3.09 9.02
C LEU A 91 8.56 -2.97 8.79
N LEU A 92 8.06 -1.75 8.67
CA LEU A 92 6.66 -1.48 8.35
C LEU A 92 6.47 -1.58 6.84
N ALA A 93 5.92 -2.71 6.37
CA ALA A 93 5.67 -2.99 4.96
C ALA A 93 4.17 -2.99 4.65
N MET A 94 3.42 -2.06 5.24
CA MET A 94 1.95 -1.98 5.21
C MET A 94 1.39 -1.14 4.06
N GLY A 95 2.18 -0.89 3.02
CA GLY A 95 1.80 -0.05 1.88
C GLY A 95 2.04 1.44 2.15
N PHE A 96 1.26 2.28 1.50
CA PHE A 96 1.43 3.73 1.52
C PHE A 96 0.11 4.41 1.93
N VAL A 97 0.22 5.52 2.65
CA VAL A 97 -0.97 6.27 3.10
C VAL A 97 -1.41 7.25 2.02
N HIS A 98 -0.53 8.16 1.64
CA HIS A 98 -0.75 9.21 0.64
C HIS A 98 0.59 9.80 0.19
N PRO A 99 0.63 10.67 -0.83
CA PRO A 99 1.83 11.42 -1.20
C PRO A 99 2.35 12.28 -0.04
N VAL A 100 3.65 12.55 -0.02
CA VAL A 100 4.24 13.49 0.93
C VAL A 100 3.71 14.89 0.66
N HIS A 101 3.08 15.51 1.65
CA HIS A 101 2.46 16.85 1.48
C HIS A 101 3.49 17.99 1.60
N GLU A 102 4.50 17.82 2.45
CA GLU A 102 5.55 18.83 2.61
C GLU A 102 6.39 18.97 1.33
N GLY A 103 6.79 20.17 1.04
CA GLY A 103 7.50 20.51 -0.19
C GLY A 103 6.54 20.82 -1.34
N LEU A 104 6.56 20.02 -2.40
CA LEU A 104 5.88 20.34 -3.67
C LEU A 104 4.39 20.63 -3.52
N LEU A 105 3.63 19.76 -2.86
CA LEU A 105 2.16 19.89 -2.77
C LEU A 105 1.77 21.13 -1.96
N LYS A 106 2.45 21.34 -0.85
CA LYS A 106 2.24 22.54 0.00
C LYS A 106 2.64 23.82 -0.72
N SER A 107 3.75 23.82 -1.45
CA SER A 107 4.23 24.98 -2.22
C SER A 107 3.29 25.34 -3.35
N LEU A 108 2.67 24.35 -4.02
CA LEU A 108 1.70 24.58 -5.09
C LEU A 108 0.32 24.97 -4.57
N GLY A 109 -0.01 24.63 -3.32
CA GLY A 109 -1.32 24.90 -2.73
C GLY A 109 -2.47 24.12 -3.39
N VAL A 110 -2.22 22.91 -3.88
CA VAL A 110 -3.24 22.05 -4.47
C VAL A 110 -4.17 21.47 -3.42
N ASP A 111 -5.47 21.37 -3.77
CA ASP A 111 -6.44 20.70 -2.90
C ASP A 111 -6.16 19.20 -2.79
N LEU A 112 -6.42 18.66 -1.61
CA LEU A 112 -6.32 17.23 -1.32
C LEU A 112 -7.72 16.61 -1.18
N ASP A 113 -7.81 15.32 -1.45
CA ASP A 113 -9.00 14.52 -1.15
C ASP A 113 -9.00 14.10 0.35
N PRO A 114 -10.10 13.52 0.87
CA PRO A 114 -10.16 13.06 2.27
C PRO A 114 -9.11 12.00 2.65
N ARG A 115 -8.48 11.35 1.68
CA ARG A 115 -7.39 10.38 1.90
C ARG A 115 -6.01 11.00 1.81
N GLY A 116 -5.90 12.29 1.53
CA GLY A 116 -4.64 13.02 1.39
C GLY A 116 -4.00 12.95 0.01
N ASN A 117 -4.69 12.45 -1.02
CA ASN A 117 -4.21 12.47 -2.39
C ASN A 117 -4.56 13.80 -3.06
N VAL A 118 -3.83 14.18 -4.11
CA VAL A 118 -4.13 15.41 -4.85
C VAL A 118 -5.45 15.27 -5.59
N ARG A 119 -6.38 16.18 -5.31
CA ARG A 119 -7.72 16.16 -5.88
C ARG A 119 -7.72 16.57 -7.35
N ALA A 120 -8.20 15.67 -8.21
CA ALA A 120 -8.47 15.93 -9.61
C ALA A 120 -9.50 14.95 -10.17
N SER A 121 -10.30 15.41 -11.14
CA SER A 121 -11.26 14.58 -11.86
C SER A 121 -10.55 13.75 -12.95
N THR A 122 -11.07 12.55 -13.25
CA THR A 122 -10.63 11.77 -14.41
C THR A 122 -11.12 12.34 -15.75
N ASN A 123 -11.98 13.36 -15.73
CA ASN A 123 -12.47 14.00 -16.96
C ASN A 123 -11.38 14.86 -17.59
N ASP A 124 -10.60 15.56 -16.79
CA ASP A 124 -9.63 16.55 -17.27
C ASP A 124 -8.28 16.56 -16.53
N TYR A 125 -8.17 15.78 -15.44
CA TYR A 125 -6.96 15.67 -14.62
C TYR A 125 -6.43 17.00 -14.03
N LYS A 126 -7.23 18.07 -14.07
CA LYS A 126 -6.87 19.37 -13.50
C LYS A 126 -6.97 19.35 -11.99
N THR A 127 -6.02 19.99 -11.35
CA THR A 127 -6.05 20.28 -9.91
C THR A 127 -6.82 21.57 -9.63
N SER A 128 -6.91 21.98 -8.37
CA SER A 128 -7.42 23.29 -7.95
C SER A 128 -6.56 24.46 -8.44
N VAL A 129 -5.31 24.21 -8.82
CA VAL A 129 -4.36 25.23 -9.26
C VAL A 129 -4.28 25.24 -10.80
N ALA A 130 -4.45 26.39 -11.39
CA ALA A 130 -4.39 26.55 -12.84
C ALA A 130 -3.07 26.05 -13.42
N LYS A 131 -3.12 25.35 -14.57
CA LYS A 131 -1.98 24.75 -15.27
C LYS A 131 -1.28 23.60 -14.52
N VAL A 132 -1.81 23.15 -13.39
CA VAL A 132 -1.32 22.00 -12.66
C VAL A 132 -2.28 20.82 -12.85
N PHE A 133 -1.72 19.70 -13.29
CA PHE A 133 -2.42 18.46 -13.55
C PHE A 133 -1.84 17.34 -12.69
N THR A 134 -2.63 16.32 -12.40
CA THR A 134 -2.19 15.17 -11.60
C THR A 134 -2.84 13.88 -12.07
N SER A 135 -2.10 12.78 -12.03
CA SER A 135 -2.56 11.45 -12.44
C SER A 135 -1.84 10.33 -11.67
N GLY A 136 -2.29 9.11 -11.84
CA GLY A 136 -1.70 7.93 -11.21
C GLY A 136 -1.82 7.96 -9.69
N ASP A 137 -0.80 7.45 -9.00
CA ASP A 137 -0.81 7.31 -7.55
C ASP A 137 -0.97 8.64 -6.79
N MET A 138 -0.48 9.73 -7.35
CA MET A 138 -0.63 11.07 -6.78
C MET A 138 -2.11 11.46 -6.63
N ARG A 139 -2.95 11.07 -7.59
CA ARG A 139 -4.38 11.38 -7.63
C ARG A 139 -5.25 10.31 -6.97
N ARG A 140 -5.00 9.04 -7.28
CA ARG A 140 -5.89 7.94 -6.88
C ARG A 140 -5.45 7.20 -5.62
N GLY A 141 -4.27 7.49 -5.11
CA GLY A 141 -3.58 6.71 -4.10
C GLY A 141 -2.75 5.58 -4.70
N GLN A 142 -1.92 4.97 -3.90
CA GLN A 142 -1.06 3.87 -4.32
C GLN A 142 -1.87 2.77 -5.02
N SER A 143 -1.41 2.37 -6.21
CA SER A 143 -2.14 1.46 -7.08
C SER A 143 -1.20 0.65 -8.00
N LEU A 144 -1.75 0.05 -9.05
CA LEU A 144 -1.00 -0.76 -10.00
C LEU A 144 -0.41 0.10 -11.13
N VAL A 145 0.73 -0.32 -11.65
CA VAL A 145 1.42 0.32 -12.79
C VAL A 145 0.50 0.52 -14.00
N VAL A 146 -0.39 -0.43 -14.29
CA VAL A 146 -1.37 -0.32 -15.39
C VAL A 146 -2.28 0.89 -15.24
N TRP A 147 -2.66 1.25 -14.01
CA TRP A 147 -3.44 2.45 -13.74
C TRP A 147 -2.63 3.72 -13.89
N ALA A 148 -1.38 3.71 -13.44
CA ALA A 148 -0.48 4.85 -13.61
C ALA A 148 -0.26 5.16 -15.09
N ILE A 149 -0.02 4.14 -15.92
CA ILE A 149 0.13 4.27 -17.39
C ILE A 149 -1.16 4.80 -18.01
N ARG A 150 -2.32 4.20 -17.68
CA ARG A 150 -3.61 4.63 -18.22
C ARG A 150 -3.91 6.09 -17.88
N GLU A 151 -3.83 6.45 -16.61
CA GLU A 151 -4.11 7.83 -16.18
C GLU A 151 -3.09 8.83 -16.72
N GLY A 152 -1.81 8.45 -16.81
CA GLY A 152 -0.78 9.28 -17.44
C GLY A 152 -1.10 9.60 -18.90
N ARG A 153 -1.54 8.61 -19.69
CA ARG A 153 -1.95 8.81 -21.07
C ARG A 153 -3.19 9.71 -21.20
N GLN A 154 -4.19 9.48 -20.37
CA GLN A 154 -5.41 10.30 -20.35
C GLN A 154 -5.12 11.73 -19.89
N CYS A 155 -4.24 11.90 -18.90
CA CYS A 155 -3.77 13.20 -18.45
C CYS A 155 -3.01 13.93 -19.56
N ALA A 156 -2.14 13.25 -20.31
CA ALA A 156 -1.44 13.82 -21.45
C ALA A 156 -2.41 14.34 -22.51
N ALA A 157 -3.45 13.58 -22.85
CA ALA A 157 -4.49 14.05 -23.78
C ALA A 157 -5.24 15.29 -23.24
N SER A 158 -5.47 15.34 -21.92
CA SER A 158 -6.12 16.51 -21.29
C SER A 158 -5.21 17.74 -21.27
N ILE A 159 -3.91 17.57 -21.10
CA ILE A 159 -2.91 18.65 -21.18
C ILE A 159 -2.80 19.16 -22.62
N ASP A 160 -2.74 18.26 -23.59
CA ASP A 160 -2.70 18.61 -25.01
C ASP A 160 -3.96 19.42 -25.42
N GLN A 161 -5.14 18.92 -25.04
CA GLN A 161 -6.40 19.64 -25.21
C GLN A 161 -6.38 21.04 -24.56
N PHE A 162 -5.79 21.17 -23.39
CA PHE A 162 -5.68 22.45 -22.68
C PHE A 162 -4.74 23.44 -23.39
N LEU A 163 -3.63 22.95 -23.93
CA LEU A 163 -2.61 23.79 -24.58
C LEU A 163 -2.99 24.14 -26.01
N MET A 164 -3.54 23.19 -26.76
CA MET A 164 -3.78 23.30 -28.20
C MET A 164 -5.26 23.65 -28.55
N GLY A 165 -6.17 23.59 -27.58
CA GLY A 165 -7.60 23.73 -27.80
C GLY A 165 -8.29 22.51 -28.39
N ALA A 166 -7.53 21.56 -28.96
CA ALA A 166 -8.00 20.28 -29.46
C ALA A 166 -6.92 19.23 -29.27
N THR A 167 -7.28 17.95 -29.29
CA THR A 167 -6.32 16.85 -29.18
C THR A 167 -6.67 15.71 -30.10
N THR A 168 -5.67 15.07 -30.68
CA THR A 168 -5.78 13.80 -31.40
C THR A 168 -5.26 12.63 -30.61
N LEU A 169 -4.78 12.87 -29.37
CA LEU A 169 -4.27 11.82 -28.49
C LEU A 169 -5.42 10.92 -27.99
N PRO A 170 -5.24 9.60 -27.97
CA PRO A 170 -6.26 8.68 -27.46
C PRO A 170 -6.43 8.84 -25.95
N ARG A 171 -7.67 8.68 -25.48
CA ARG A 171 -8.01 8.65 -24.04
C ARG A 171 -8.16 7.25 -23.50
#